data_425fbee94553134234eda198e9b1b3c8
#
_entry.id   425fbee94553134234eda198e9b1b3c8
#
_cell.length_a   1.000
_cell.length_b   1.000
_cell.length_c   1.000
_cell.angle_alpha   90.00
_cell.angle_beta   90.00
_cell.angle_gamma   90.00
#
_symmetry.space_group_name_H-M   'P 1'
#
loop_
_entity.id
_entity.type
_entity.pdbx_description
1 polymer ?
#
loop_
_entity_poly.entity_id
_entity_poly.type
_entity_poly.pdbx_seq_one_letter_code
_entity_poly.pdbx_strand_id
1 'polypeptide(L)'
;MVQYNKYLYVALMLFLLPLSVCAQSNVIDEVIWVVGDEPILKSDVETTRLEAQARGQRWDGDPYCVIPEQLAVQKLFLHQAELDSVEISEAEVYQRVDFELDNLIQNVGSREKLEEYYNKTMTQIRQQLAKAWRDNMKVSKVKSSLVEGIKVTPAQVRRYFNDVPEDS
;
A
#
# COMPACT_ATOMS: atom_id res chain seq x y z
N MET A 1 67.93 10.39 -16.79
CA MET A 1 67.25 9.47 -15.84
C MET A 1 66.28 10.15 -14.85
N VAL A 2 66.26 11.47 -14.70
CA VAL A 2 65.44 12.20 -13.70
C VAL A 2 64.02 12.52 -14.17
N GLN A 3 63.76 12.51 -15.46
CA GLN A 3 62.43 12.89 -16.00
C GLN A 3 61.40 11.77 -15.97
N TYR A 4 61.79 10.52 -16.00
CA TYR A 4 60.90 9.37 -15.91
C TYR A 4 60.28 9.22 -14.50
N ASN A 5 60.95 9.64 -13.47
CA ASN A 5 60.42 9.58 -12.08
C ASN A 5 59.25 10.53 -11.86
N LYS A 6 59.20 11.70 -12.48
CA LYS A 6 58.09 12.66 -12.33
C LYS A 6 56.78 12.10 -12.86
N TYR A 7 56.83 11.47 -14.04
CA TYR A 7 55.60 10.88 -14.64
C TYR A 7 55.16 9.62 -13.88
N LEU A 8 56.10 8.87 -13.29
CA LEU A 8 55.78 7.74 -12.46
C LEU A 8 55.03 8.16 -11.18
N TYR A 9 55.45 9.25 -10.52
CA TYR A 9 54.78 9.77 -9.32
C TYR A 9 53.41 10.41 -9.69
N VAL A 10 53.27 11.05 -10.82
CA VAL A 10 51.97 11.59 -11.31
C VAL A 10 51.02 10.45 -11.64
N ALA A 11 51.48 9.39 -12.29
CA ALA A 11 50.65 8.21 -12.59
C ALA A 11 50.27 7.47 -11.31
N LEU A 12 51.17 7.37 -10.30
CA LEU A 12 50.87 6.76 -9.02
C LEU A 12 49.90 7.61 -8.21
N MET A 13 49.98 8.94 -8.27
CA MET A 13 49.04 9.84 -7.61
C MET A 13 47.64 9.81 -8.30
N LEU A 14 47.59 9.62 -9.61
CA LEU A 14 46.30 9.44 -10.33
C LEU A 14 45.63 8.12 -10.00
N PHE A 15 46.41 7.07 -9.65
CA PHE A 15 45.88 5.77 -9.29
C PHE A 15 45.41 5.70 -7.82
N LEU A 16 45.84 6.69 -7.00
CA LEU A 16 45.45 6.84 -5.58
C LEU A 16 44.23 7.79 -5.39
N LEU A 17 43.60 8.26 -6.50
CA LEU A 17 42.27 8.90 -6.35
C LEU A 17 41.31 7.90 -5.77
N PRO A 18 40.78 8.16 -4.56
CA PRO A 18 39.80 7.25 -3.98
C PRO A 18 38.64 7.20 -4.97
N LEU A 19 38.35 6.02 -5.49
CA LEU A 19 37.04 5.71 -6.03
C LEU A 19 36.07 6.01 -4.88
N SER A 20 35.47 7.19 -4.94
CA SER A 20 34.32 7.52 -4.10
C SER A 20 33.26 6.51 -4.47
N VAL A 21 33.30 5.33 -3.84
CA VAL A 21 32.20 4.40 -3.83
C VAL A 21 31.07 5.20 -3.20
N CYS A 22 30.16 5.74 -4.01
CA CYS A 22 28.85 6.11 -3.52
C CYS A 22 28.29 4.86 -2.88
N ALA A 23 28.46 4.74 -1.55
CA ALA A 23 27.69 3.83 -0.75
C ALA A 23 26.24 4.32 -0.92
N GLN A 24 25.54 3.75 -1.90
CA GLN A 24 24.09 3.85 -1.95
C GLN A 24 23.66 3.28 -0.61
N SER A 25 23.07 4.13 0.23
CA SER A 25 22.40 3.68 1.44
C SER A 25 21.29 2.74 0.96
N ASN A 26 21.57 1.45 1.05
CA ASN A 26 20.57 0.41 0.79
C ASN A 26 19.63 0.38 2.00
N VAL A 27 18.96 1.50 2.24
CA VAL A 27 17.82 1.53 3.16
C VAL A 27 16.73 0.78 2.42
N ILE A 28 16.58 -0.49 2.78
CA ILE A 28 15.65 -1.40 2.12
C ILE A 28 14.22 -0.88 2.31
N ASP A 29 13.87 -0.40 3.47
CA ASP A 29 12.67 0.38 3.83
C ASP A 29 12.74 0.74 5.32
N GLU A 30 11.94 1.69 5.77
CA GLU A 30 11.88 2.09 7.18
C GLU A 30 10.60 1.50 7.81
N VAL A 31 10.76 0.73 8.89
CA VAL A 31 9.62 0.24 9.68
C VAL A 31 9.11 1.38 10.55
N ILE A 32 7.88 1.82 10.30
CA ILE A 32 7.22 2.89 11.08
C ILE A 32 6.51 2.31 12.30
N TRP A 33 5.72 1.24 12.10
CA TRP A 33 4.98 0.53 13.14
C TRP A 33 5.08 -0.97 12.95
N VAL A 34 4.77 -1.72 14.02
CA VAL A 34 4.63 -3.18 13.99
C VAL A 34 3.31 -3.55 14.65
N VAL A 35 2.51 -4.37 14.00
CA VAL A 35 1.23 -4.88 14.50
C VAL A 35 1.32 -6.40 14.59
N GLY A 36 1.50 -6.94 15.79
CA GLY A 36 1.88 -8.34 15.95
C GLY A 36 3.23 -8.60 15.31
N ASP A 37 3.28 -9.51 14.33
CA ASP A 37 4.49 -9.83 13.54
C ASP A 37 4.53 -9.09 12.19
N GLU A 38 3.55 -8.23 11.91
CA GLU A 38 3.38 -7.54 10.63
C GLU A 38 3.94 -6.10 10.70
N PRO A 39 5.02 -5.77 9.99
CA PRO A 39 5.51 -4.41 9.92
C PRO A 39 4.62 -3.53 9.04
N ILE A 40 4.57 -2.24 9.36
CA ILE A 40 4.08 -1.16 8.49
C ILE A 40 5.29 -0.38 8.04
N LEU A 41 5.51 -0.34 6.74
CA LEU A 41 6.68 0.27 6.14
C LEU A 41 6.37 1.71 5.72
N LYS A 42 7.40 2.53 5.64
CA LYS A 42 7.28 3.90 5.14
C LYS A 42 6.79 3.94 3.69
N SER A 43 7.23 2.99 2.88
CA SER A 43 6.76 2.83 1.50
C SER A 43 5.27 2.54 1.41
N ASP A 44 4.69 1.79 2.37
CA ASP A 44 3.26 1.52 2.42
C ASP A 44 2.47 2.80 2.66
N VAL A 45 2.96 3.64 3.60
CA VAL A 45 2.35 4.93 3.92
C VAL A 45 2.43 5.89 2.73
N GLU A 46 3.59 5.99 2.09
CA GLU A 46 3.76 6.85 0.91
C GLU A 46 2.90 6.38 -0.27
N THR A 47 2.85 5.09 -0.53
CA THR A 47 2.01 4.53 -1.59
C THR A 47 0.54 4.87 -1.33
N THR A 48 0.05 4.62 -0.13
CA THR A 48 -1.34 4.93 0.27
C THR A 48 -1.64 6.43 0.13
N ARG A 49 -0.70 7.29 0.55
CA ARG A 49 -0.82 8.75 0.44
C ARG A 49 -0.94 9.19 -1.01
N LEU A 50 -0.05 8.70 -1.88
CA LEU A 50 -0.03 9.05 -3.30
C LEU A 50 -1.28 8.56 -4.03
N GLU A 51 -1.74 7.34 -3.74
CA GLU A 51 -2.97 6.79 -4.31
C GLU A 51 -4.21 7.59 -3.88
N ALA A 52 -4.30 7.98 -2.61
CA ALA A 52 -5.39 8.81 -2.12
C ALA A 52 -5.36 10.20 -2.77
N GLN A 53 -4.19 10.79 -2.91
CA GLN A 53 -4.02 12.07 -3.60
C GLN A 53 -4.44 11.99 -5.07
N ALA A 54 -4.08 10.92 -5.78
CA ALA A 54 -4.48 10.70 -7.18
C ALA A 54 -6.00 10.58 -7.35
N ARG A 55 -6.69 10.05 -6.33
CA ARG A 55 -8.17 9.97 -6.28
C ARG A 55 -8.85 11.24 -5.75
N GLY A 56 -8.08 12.30 -5.44
CA GLY A 56 -8.62 13.55 -4.88
C GLY A 56 -9.10 13.43 -3.43
N GLN A 57 -8.74 12.35 -2.73
CA GLN A 57 -9.10 12.13 -1.33
C GLN A 57 -8.32 13.09 -0.44
N ARG A 58 -9.02 13.70 0.53
CA ARG A 58 -8.42 14.53 1.58
C ARG A 58 -8.38 13.76 2.89
N TRP A 59 -7.35 13.98 3.67
CA TRP A 59 -7.19 13.43 5.00
C TRP A 59 -7.68 14.41 6.06
N ASP A 60 -8.35 13.90 7.07
CA ASP A 60 -8.71 14.69 8.27
C ASP A 60 -7.54 14.57 9.26
N GLY A 61 -6.53 15.41 9.06
CA GLY A 61 -5.29 15.42 9.83
C GLY A 61 -4.02 15.18 9.00
N ASP A 62 -2.89 15.02 9.70
CA ASP A 62 -1.61 14.72 9.07
C ASP A 62 -1.63 13.29 8.46
N PRO A 63 -1.44 13.13 7.15
CA PRO A 63 -1.40 11.82 6.50
C PRO A 63 -0.40 10.84 7.14
N TYR A 64 0.73 11.35 7.66
CA TYR A 64 1.75 10.51 8.28
C TYR A 64 1.38 10.01 9.68
N CYS A 65 0.32 10.56 10.27
CA CYS A 65 -0.29 10.03 11.50
C CYS A 65 -1.50 9.13 11.17
N VAL A 66 -2.38 9.61 10.27
CA VAL A 66 -3.66 8.95 9.96
C VAL A 66 -3.46 7.64 9.17
N ILE A 67 -2.57 7.65 8.18
CA ILE A 67 -2.37 6.46 7.33
C ILE A 67 -1.77 5.26 8.10
N PRO A 68 -0.70 5.43 8.91
CA PRO A 68 -0.20 4.32 9.72
C PRO A 68 -1.26 3.71 10.64
N GLU A 69 -2.11 4.54 11.26
CA GLU A 69 -3.21 4.08 12.09
C GLU A 69 -4.23 3.25 11.29
N GLN A 70 -4.62 3.72 10.10
CA GLN A 70 -5.53 2.98 9.22
C GLN A 70 -4.94 1.65 8.76
N LEU A 71 -3.66 1.63 8.41
CA LEU A 71 -2.95 0.40 8.02
C LEU A 71 -2.86 -0.58 9.21
N ALA A 72 -2.62 -0.07 10.43
CA ALA A 72 -2.60 -0.89 11.65
C ALA A 72 -3.97 -1.53 11.91
N VAL A 73 -5.04 -0.74 11.83
CA VAL A 73 -6.42 -1.24 11.98
C VAL A 73 -6.74 -2.31 10.91
N GLN A 74 -6.31 -2.09 9.66
CA GLN A 74 -6.48 -3.08 8.60
C GLN A 74 -5.76 -4.39 8.92
N LYS A 75 -4.51 -4.33 9.40
CA LYS A 75 -3.74 -5.53 9.79
C LYS A 75 -4.39 -6.27 10.96
N LEU A 76 -4.94 -5.55 11.94
CA LEU A 76 -5.69 -6.17 13.05
C LEU A 76 -6.92 -6.94 12.56
N PHE A 77 -7.68 -6.38 11.60
CA PHE A 77 -8.81 -7.09 11.00
C PHE A 77 -8.38 -8.29 10.16
N LEU A 78 -7.25 -8.21 9.46
CA LEU A 78 -6.70 -9.36 8.73
C LEU A 78 -6.28 -10.48 9.67
N HIS A 79 -5.61 -10.13 10.77
CA HIS A 79 -5.26 -11.10 11.82
C HIS A 79 -6.51 -11.76 12.43
N GLN A 80 -7.54 -10.96 12.73
CA GLN A 80 -8.81 -11.51 13.21
C GLN A 80 -9.46 -12.44 12.18
N ALA A 81 -9.39 -12.09 10.89
CA ALA A 81 -9.90 -12.95 9.82
C ALA A 81 -9.19 -14.32 9.77
N GLU A 82 -7.91 -14.36 10.12
CA GLU A 82 -7.15 -15.62 10.21
C GLU A 82 -7.58 -16.44 11.44
N LEU A 83 -7.74 -15.79 12.60
CA LEU A 83 -8.22 -16.45 13.81
C LEU A 83 -9.63 -17.04 13.63
N ASP A 84 -10.51 -16.32 12.94
CA ASP A 84 -11.88 -16.74 12.65
C ASP A 84 -11.97 -17.69 11.45
N SER A 85 -10.83 -18.05 10.83
CA SER A 85 -10.76 -18.90 9.64
C SER A 85 -11.69 -18.41 8.50
N VAL A 86 -11.69 -17.09 8.27
CA VAL A 86 -12.54 -16.46 7.25
C VAL A 86 -12.09 -16.86 5.85
N GLU A 87 -12.91 -17.66 5.18
CA GLU A 87 -12.68 -18.06 3.79
C GLU A 87 -13.32 -17.07 2.81
N ILE A 88 -12.61 -16.79 1.72
CA ILE A 88 -13.06 -15.96 0.60
C ILE A 88 -13.07 -16.81 -0.66
N SER A 89 -14.13 -16.67 -1.45
CA SER A 89 -14.24 -17.37 -2.74
C SER A 89 -13.22 -16.82 -3.73
N GLU A 90 -12.31 -17.67 -4.20
CA GLU A 90 -11.34 -17.28 -5.24
C GLU A 90 -12.03 -16.84 -6.54
N ALA A 91 -13.20 -17.43 -6.86
CA ALA A 91 -13.98 -17.01 -8.02
C ALA A 91 -14.45 -15.55 -7.92
N GLU A 92 -14.91 -15.14 -6.73
CA GLU A 92 -15.30 -13.74 -6.48
C GLU A 92 -14.09 -12.79 -6.54
N VAL A 93 -12.95 -13.20 -5.99
CA VAL A 93 -11.71 -12.43 -6.06
C VAL A 93 -11.34 -12.18 -7.52
N TYR A 94 -11.25 -13.23 -8.33
CA TYR A 94 -10.83 -13.08 -9.72
C TYR A 94 -11.86 -12.32 -10.57
N GLN A 95 -13.14 -12.43 -10.28
CA GLN A 95 -14.16 -11.60 -10.93
C GLN A 95 -13.94 -10.10 -10.69
N ARG A 96 -13.59 -9.72 -9.45
CA ARG A 96 -13.24 -8.34 -9.11
C ARG A 96 -11.95 -7.89 -9.79
N VAL A 97 -10.94 -8.76 -9.81
CA VAL A 97 -9.66 -8.48 -10.45
C VAL A 97 -9.83 -8.27 -11.95
N ASP A 98 -10.62 -9.11 -12.62
CA ASP A 98 -10.85 -8.98 -14.07
C ASP A 98 -11.55 -7.67 -14.39
N PHE A 99 -12.56 -7.31 -13.62
CA PHE A 99 -13.24 -6.02 -13.77
C PHE A 99 -12.30 -4.83 -13.57
N GLU A 100 -11.45 -4.87 -12.53
CA GLU A 100 -10.47 -3.82 -12.26
C GLU A 100 -9.42 -3.72 -13.36
N LEU A 101 -8.89 -4.85 -13.83
CA LEU A 101 -7.94 -4.90 -14.94
C LEU A 101 -8.51 -4.31 -16.22
N ASP A 102 -9.76 -4.64 -16.55
CA ASP A 102 -10.41 -4.09 -17.74
C ASP A 102 -10.55 -2.56 -17.64
N ASN A 103 -10.93 -2.03 -16.47
CA ASN A 103 -10.98 -0.59 -16.22
C ASN A 103 -9.59 0.07 -16.34
N LEU A 104 -8.56 -0.54 -15.75
CA LEU A 104 -7.20 -0.03 -15.83
C LEU A 104 -6.70 0.00 -17.27
N ILE A 105 -6.95 -1.07 -18.06
CA ILE A 105 -6.57 -1.16 -19.46
C ILE A 105 -7.29 -0.09 -20.29
N GLN A 106 -8.59 0.14 -20.03
CA GLN A 106 -9.36 1.19 -20.72
C GLN A 106 -8.81 2.58 -20.42
N ASN A 107 -8.45 2.86 -19.18
CA ASN A 107 -7.91 4.15 -18.76
C ASN A 107 -6.53 4.44 -19.34
N VAL A 108 -5.65 3.43 -19.41
CA VAL A 108 -4.28 3.56 -19.93
C VAL A 108 -4.21 3.37 -21.45
N GLY A 109 -5.17 2.65 -22.02
CA GLY A 109 -5.37 2.44 -23.44
C GLY A 109 -4.91 1.09 -23.99
N SER A 110 -3.98 0.38 -23.34
CA SER A 110 -3.60 -0.98 -23.73
C SER A 110 -2.94 -1.76 -22.59
N ARG A 111 -2.82 -3.09 -22.75
CA ARG A 111 -2.11 -3.97 -21.81
C ARG A 111 -0.63 -3.65 -21.71
N GLU A 112 0.01 -3.39 -22.83
CA GLU A 112 1.44 -3.07 -22.94
C GLU A 112 1.76 -1.78 -22.20
N LYS A 113 0.91 -0.75 -22.36
CA LYS A 113 1.03 0.51 -21.62
C LYS A 113 0.82 0.33 -20.12
N LEU A 114 -0.08 -0.57 -19.73
CA LEU A 114 -0.32 -0.88 -18.32
C LEU A 114 0.91 -1.58 -17.70
N GLU A 115 1.52 -2.54 -18.41
CA GLU A 115 2.76 -3.20 -17.99
C GLU A 115 3.92 -2.20 -17.88
N GLU A 116 4.05 -1.29 -18.85
CA GLU A 116 5.05 -0.23 -18.85
C GLU A 116 4.84 0.73 -17.66
N TYR A 117 3.60 1.17 -17.43
CA TYR A 117 3.24 2.09 -16.35
C TYR A 117 3.58 1.51 -14.96
N TYR A 118 3.25 0.24 -14.72
CA TYR A 118 3.53 -0.43 -13.45
C TYR A 118 4.92 -1.06 -13.39
N ASN A 119 5.66 -1.10 -14.50
CA ASN A 119 6.92 -1.83 -14.66
C ASN A 119 6.78 -3.30 -14.17
N LYS A 120 5.68 -3.95 -14.54
CA LYS A 120 5.30 -5.31 -14.14
C LYS A 120 4.57 -6.02 -15.27
N THR A 121 4.69 -7.35 -15.31
CA THR A 121 3.89 -8.16 -16.24
C THR A 121 2.42 -8.19 -15.82
N MET A 122 1.50 -8.43 -16.77
CA MET A 122 0.07 -8.60 -16.48
C MET A 122 -0.20 -9.65 -15.41
N THR A 123 0.59 -10.72 -15.38
CA THR A 123 0.48 -11.77 -14.35
C THR A 123 0.82 -11.21 -12.97
N GLN A 124 1.87 -10.42 -12.84
CA GLN A 124 2.25 -9.79 -11.57
C GLN A 124 1.22 -8.76 -11.10
N ILE A 125 0.70 -7.94 -12.03
CA ILE A 125 -0.37 -6.98 -11.74
C ILE A 125 -1.61 -7.72 -11.23
N ARG A 126 -2.02 -8.78 -11.94
CA ARG A 126 -3.17 -9.62 -11.56
C ARG A 126 -3.01 -10.25 -10.17
N GLN A 127 -1.83 -10.80 -9.87
CA GLN A 127 -1.54 -11.39 -8.55
C GLN A 127 -1.58 -10.34 -7.43
N GLN A 128 -1.04 -9.17 -7.67
CA GLN A 128 -1.05 -8.06 -6.72
C GLN A 128 -2.49 -7.59 -6.45
N LEU A 129 -3.29 -7.40 -7.48
CA LEU A 129 -4.70 -7.06 -7.34
C LEU A 129 -5.49 -8.17 -6.61
N ALA A 130 -5.23 -9.44 -6.94
CA ALA A 130 -5.90 -10.57 -6.28
C ALA A 130 -5.60 -10.61 -4.78
N LYS A 131 -4.34 -10.34 -4.38
CA LYS A 131 -3.98 -10.23 -2.97
C LYS A 131 -4.75 -9.09 -2.30
N ALA A 132 -4.72 -7.90 -2.88
CA ALA A 132 -5.38 -6.72 -2.32
C ALA A 132 -6.91 -6.91 -2.19
N TRP A 133 -7.57 -7.49 -3.20
CA TRP A 133 -9.00 -7.79 -3.14
C TRP A 133 -9.34 -8.83 -2.09
N ARG A 134 -8.55 -9.92 -1.99
CA ARG A 134 -8.74 -10.95 -0.97
C ARG A 134 -8.64 -10.36 0.44
N ASP A 135 -7.61 -9.56 0.70
CA ASP A 135 -7.39 -8.92 1.99
C ASP A 135 -8.56 -7.97 2.32
N ASN A 136 -9.01 -7.14 1.38
CA ASN A 136 -10.15 -6.25 1.55
C ASN A 136 -11.47 -7.01 1.81
N MET A 137 -11.70 -8.12 1.11
CA MET A 137 -12.89 -8.95 1.31
C MET A 137 -12.87 -9.63 2.69
N LYS A 138 -11.70 -10.12 3.16
CA LYS A 138 -11.53 -10.65 4.51
C LYS A 138 -11.89 -9.61 5.57
N VAL A 139 -11.29 -8.42 5.48
CA VAL A 139 -11.55 -7.29 6.39
C VAL A 139 -13.04 -6.93 6.40
N SER A 140 -13.65 -6.83 5.22
CA SER A 140 -15.07 -6.52 5.09
C SER A 140 -15.96 -7.58 5.76
N LYS A 141 -15.63 -8.86 5.58
CA LYS A 141 -16.39 -9.97 6.17
C LYS A 141 -16.31 -9.97 7.70
N VAL A 142 -15.12 -9.74 8.26
CA VAL A 142 -14.95 -9.58 9.72
C VAL A 142 -15.74 -8.39 10.22
N LYS A 143 -15.63 -7.23 9.60
CA LYS A 143 -16.41 -6.04 9.97
C LYS A 143 -17.91 -6.29 9.93
N SER A 144 -18.40 -6.99 8.92
CA SER A 144 -19.82 -7.34 8.80
C SER A 144 -20.27 -8.27 9.91
N SER A 145 -19.47 -9.27 10.28
CA SER A 145 -19.80 -10.20 11.37
C SER A 145 -19.93 -9.52 12.73
N LEU A 146 -19.12 -8.47 12.97
CA LEU A 146 -19.19 -7.70 14.23
C LEU A 146 -20.52 -6.96 14.40
N VAL A 147 -21.17 -6.58 13.30
CA VAL A 147 -22.43 -5.80 13.33
C VAL A 147 -23.66 -6.62 13.00
N GLU A 148 -23.52 -7.88 12.60
CA GLU A 148 -24.61 -8.76 12.18
C GLU A 148 -25.68 -8.96 13.27
N GLY A 149 -25.25 -8.97 14.55
CA GLY A 149 -26.14 -9.09 15.72
C GLY A 149 -26.82 -7.79 16.15
N ILE A 150 -26.43 -6.63 15.57
CA ILE A 150 -26.96 -5.34 15.99
C ILE A 150 -28.34 -5.11 15.36
N LYS A 151 -29.37 -5.09 16.23
CA LYS A 151 -30.74 -4.77 15.82
C LYS A 151 -31.06 -3.36 16.25
N VAL A 152 -31.34 -2.51 15.28
CA VAL A 152 -31.78 -1.13 15.53
C VAL A 152 -33.31 -1.09 15.53
N THR A 153 -33.89 -0.59 16.64
CA THR A 153 -35.33 -0.44 16.73
C THR A 153 -35.81 0.88 16.09
N PRO A 154 -37.07 0.94 15.60
CA PRO A 154 -37.63 2.19 15.07
C PRO A 154 -37.59 3.36 16.06
N ALA A 155 -37.67 3.08 17.38
CA ALA A 155 -37.56 4.10 18.41
C ALA A 155 -36.13 4.69 18.50
N GLN A 156 -35.09 3.85 18.34
CA GLN A 156 -33.68 4.30 18.30
C GLN A 156 -33.42 5.16 17.06
N VAL A 157 -33.92 4.74 15.89
CA VAL A 157 -33.81 5.52 14.65
C VAL A 157 -34.44 6.89 14.82
N ARG A 158 -35.68 6.95 15.37
CA ARG A 158 -36.39 8.20 15.60
C ARG A 158 -35.67 9.13 16.59
N ARG A 159 -35.10 8.56 17.66
CA ARG A 159 -34.29 9.33 18.62
C ARG A 159 -33.06 9.91 17.95
N TYR A 160 -32.29 9.09 17.22
CA TYR A 160 -31.12 9.54 16.49
C TYR A 160 -31.45 10.66 15.50
N PHE A 161 -32.53 10.51 14.75
CA PHE A 161 -32.98 11.52 13.79
C PHE A 161 -33.34 12.86 14.45
N ASN A 162 -33.95 12.82 15.63
CA ASN A 162 -34.31 14.03 16.38
C ASN A 162 -33.08 14.71 17.00
N ASP A 163 -31.98 13.96 17.22
CA ASP A 163 -30.73 14.48 17.79
C ASP A 163 -29.78 15.01 16.69
N VAL A 164 -30.07 14.77 15.41
CA VAL A 164 -29.27 15.32 14.28
C VAL A 164 -29.62 16.79 14.09
N PRO A 165 -28.64 17.71 14.07
CA PRO A 165 -28.87 19.12 13.81
C PRO A 165 -29.56 19.35 12.45
N GLU A 166 -30.45 20.36 12.39
CA GLU A 166 -31.22 20.66 11.18
C GLU A 166 -30.34 21.13 9.99
N ASP A 167 -29.09 21.51 10.27
CA ASP A 167 -28.12 22.02 9.29
C ASP A 167 -27.09 20.97 8.84
N SER A 168 -27.32 19.71 9.16
CA SER A 168 -26.41 18.61 8.83
C SER A 168 -26.80 17.85 7.54
#